data_e895c6fcaaba605d46743d9dfa435f60
#
_entry.id   e895c6fcaaba605d46743d9dfa435f60
#
_cell.length_a   1.000
_cell.length_b   1.000
_cell.length_c   1.000
_cell.angle_alpha   90.00
_cell.angle_beta   90.00
_cell.angle_gamma   90.00
#
_symmetry.space_group_name_H-M   'P 1'
#
loop_
_entity.id
_entity.type
_entity.pdbx_description
1 polymer ?
#
loop_
_entity_poly.entity_id
_entity_poly.type
_entity_poly.pdbx_seq_one_letter_code
_entity_poly.pdbx_strand_id
1 'polypeptide(L)'
;MATLIVATVMAGSPAFGEEKPLQASKLFPADTQALFSLPDSEGFLAGWSSTQLGKLADDTKLKEFWETQRKEIQDRFNEAGWQLNLEIEDLSEMAGGQTSLGWITRTNNVNKPFSIAMVIDAVNRSVPAERFLKRVDSELKARNATANSINISGAKVFQYTLPKATGDVRVNESFYCLSKDQLFAADDLVTITELLAAQSGAKAESLANSELYKLVQSKIPTEGDDPEIEYFVRPIGFAKLLRSISGKPTKNQSDVLLILDKEGFGDLQCIAGNIQISAEPFDFFHHAYLVAKKPLATSVQILDFPNVAKLVAPGWINKESASVLSFSWNIQDAFPKFRGIVDAFVSQGTFDEMIKGLRDDTQGPQIDILKDVLPFLSSEFHVVTEIVKPISPDSKRSMVILKLNDAARKLPKILDRYGKGEPDSKPIDFEGNRIWSFENKENTEIELDFGGKKDAKNKSSDEDEPLLDKWAITIFGDYFIFASDVEMIMDVLSRAKNPEQKDAFEKEADVAKVAAMLENVAGNDGRSTNQITRSDRAFEMQYELFRQDILPESRSMLATILDKILKPKNPRQAQIQRVKGDKLPPFAAIRDYFTPSGGVVRTEEDGWSIQSFILGK
;
A
#
# COMPACT_ATOMS: atom_id res chain seq x y z
N MET A 1 -8.35 2.12 1.40
CA MET A 1 -9.71 1.67 1.06
C MET A 1 -10.16 0.41 1.80
N ALA A 2 -9.31 -0.25 2.57
CA ALA A 2 -9.68 -1.40 3.41
C ALA A 2 -10.21 -1.01 4.82
N THR A 3 -10.18 0.28 5.16
CA THR A 3 -10.41 0.75 6.54
C THR A 3 -11.85 1.25 6.82
N LEU A 4 -12.75 1.14 5.86
CA LEU A 4 -14.09 1.78 5.98
C LEU A 4 -15.26 0.81 6.24
N ILE A 5 -15.02 -0.46 6.60
CA ILE A 5 -16.06 -1.50 6.56
C ILE A 5 -16.68 -1.86 7.93
N VAL A 6 -16.26 -1.23 9.04
CA VAL A 6 -16.61 -1.76 10.36
C VAL A 6 -17.22 -0.70 11.28
N ALA A 7 -18.38 -0.23 11.00
CA ALA A 7 -19.12 0.58 11.98
C ALA A 7 -20.62 0.28 11.95
N THR A 8 -21.06 -0.74 12.64
CA THR A 8 -22.42 -0.82 13.23
C THR A 8 -22.60 -2.11 14.05
N VAL A 9 -22.40 -2.12 15.37
CA VAL A 9 -22.99 -3.12 16.29
C VAL A 9 -23.14 -2.61 17.71
N MET A 10 -24.26 -2.90 18.32
CA MET A 10 -24.69 -2.57 19.67
C MET A 10 -24.41 -3.67 20.71
N ALA A 11 -24.18 -3.24 21.92
CA ALA A 11 -23.81 -3.85 23.18
C ALA A 11 -24.52 -5.12 23.68
N GLY A 12 -23.78 -5.94 24.44
CA GLY A 12 -24.32 -7.01 25.31
C GLY A 12 -23.25 -7.67 26.19
N SER A 13 -23.52 -7.84 27.44
CA SER A 13 -22.70 -8.13 28.63
C SER A 13 -22.10 -9.55 28.76
N PRO A 14 -21.16 -9.80 29.72
CA PRO A 14 -20.24 -10.94 29.74
C PRO A 14 -20.73 -12.15 30.52
N ALA A 15 -20.28 -13.36 30.19
CA ALA A 15 -20.36 -14.53 31.08
C ALA A 15 -19.43 -15.71 30.71
N PHE A 16 -18.77 -16.22 31.71
CA PHE A 16 -18.31 -17.59 32.01
C PHE A 16 -17.25 -18.26 31.11
N GLY A 17 -16.23 -18.80 31.77
CA GLY A 17 -15.07 -19.48 31.21
C GLY A 17 -15.39 -20.65 30.30
N GLU A 18 -15.23 -20.41 28.99
CA GLU A 18 -15.15 -21.42 27.94
C GLU A 18 -13.73 -21.44 27.39
N GLU A 19 -13.26 -22.61 26.95
CA GLU A 19 -11.96 -22.70 26.26
C GLU A 19 -11.95 -21.69 25.11
N LYS A 20 -10.98 -20.74 25.15
CA LYS A 20 -10.83 -19.75 24.05
C LYS A 20 -10.69 -20.49 22.71
N PRO A 21 -11.42 -20.07 21.68
CA PRO A 21 -11.28 -20.62 20.33
C PRO A 21 -9.81 -20.56 19.87
N LEU A 22 -9.45 -21.48 18.97
CA LEU A 22 -8.10 -21.53 18.45
C LEU A 22 -7.80 -20.28 17.62
N GLN A 23 -6.62 -19.68 17.82
CA GLN A 23 -6.14 -18.56 17.00
C GLN A 23 -6.14 -18.93 15.51
N ALA A 24 -6.45 -17.97 14.66
CA ALA A 24 -6.54 -18.16 13.20
C ALA A 24 -5.28 -18.79 12.60
N SER A 25 -4.11 -18.38 13.03
CA SER A 25 -2.83 -18.94 12.55
C SER A 25 -2.68 -20.45 12.82
N LYS A 26 -3.38 -20.98 13.82
CA LYS A 26 -3.41 -22.42 14.12
C LYS A 26 -4.46 -23.18 13.28
N LEU A 27 -5.47 -22.47 12.77
CA LEU A 27 -6.52 -23.05 11.93
C LEU A 27 -6.12 -23.05 10.46
N PHE A 28 -5.55 -21.94 9.97
CA PHE A 28 -5.20 -21.81 8.55
C PHE A 28 -3.96 -22.63 8.19
N PRO A 29 -3.95 -23.27 6.99
CA PRO A 29 -2.86 -24.15 6.57
C PRO A 29 -1.56 -23.38 6.28
N ALA A 30 -0.43 -24.09 6.30
CA ALA A 30 0.91 -23.52 6.13
C ALA A 30 1.15 -22.83 4.77
N ASP A 31 0.41 -23.19 3.73
CA ASP A 31 0.47 -22.59 2.38
C ASP A 31 -0.40 -21.33 2.21
N THR A 32 -0.92 -20.78 3.32
CA THR A 32 -1.61 -19.49 3.36
C THR A 32 -0.67 -18.37 2.88
N GLN A 33 -1.13 -17.59 1.88
CA GLN A 33 -0.40 -16.49 1.28
C GLN A 33 -0.70 -15.14 1.95
N ALA A 34 -1.94 -15.00 2.42
CA ALA A 34 -2.34 -13.86 3.25
C ALA A 34 -3.35 -14.31 4.29
N LEU A 35 -3.23 -13.77 5.50
CA LEU A 35 -4.17 -13.93 6.60
C LEU A 35 -4.39 -12.55 7.23
N PHE A 36 -5.65 -12.17 7.39
CA PHE A 36 -6.08 -11.00 8.17
C PHE A 36 -7.00 -11.48 9.27
N SER A 37 -6.79 -10.98 10.48
CA SER A 37 -7.55 -11.39 11.65
C SER A 37 -7.88 -10.18 12.52
N LEU A 38 -9.11 -10.17 13.04
CA LEU A 38 -9.55 -9.37 14.18
C LEU A 38 -9.60 -10.34 15.36
N PRO A 39 -8.64 -10.35 16.27
CA PRO A 39 -8.63 -11.29 17.41
C PRO A 39 -9.84 -11.14 18.31
N ASP A 40 -10.34 -9.91 18.47
CA ASP A 40 -11.57 -9.57 19.19
C ASP A 40 -12.37 -8.56 18.35
N SER A 41 -13.41 -9.04 17.68
CA SER A 41 -14.25 -8.19 16.83
C SER A 41 -15.08 -7.19 17.62
N GLU A 42 -15.51 -7.50 18.84
CA GLU A 42 -16.24 -6.58 19.71
C GLU A 42 -15.31 -5.48 20.24
N GLY A 43 -14.13 -5.86 20.71
CA GLY A 43 -13.08 -4.92 21.15
C GLY A 43 -12.63 -3.99 20.02
N PHE A 44 -12.45 -4.54 18.80
CA PHE A 44 -12.15 -3.74 17.62
C PHE A 44 -13.22 -2.65 17.37
N LEU A 45 -14.51 -3.00 17.43
CA LEU A 45 -15.59 -2.04 17.20
C LEU A 45 -15.64 -0.95 18.27
N ALA A 46 -15.44 -1.32 19.53
CA ALA A 46 -15.39 -0.36 20.63
C ALA A 46 -14.20 0.60 20.48
N GLY A 47 -13.01 0.07 20.19
CA GLY A 47 -11.80 0.86 19.90
C GLY A 47 -11.99 1.79 18.70
N TRP A 48 -12.53 1.26 17.58
CA TRP A 48 -12.81 2.05 16.38
C TRP A 48 -13.70 3.26 16.65
N SER A 49 -14.82 3.06 17.36
CA SER A 49 -15.75 4.15 17.67
C SER A 49 -15.12 5.27 18.51
N SER A 50 -14.05 5.00 19.22
CA SER A 50 -13.32 5.99 20.01
C SER A 50 -12.30 6.79 19.21
N THR A 51 -11.86 6.29 18.05
CA THR A 51 -10.91 7.00 17.16
C THR A 51 -11.54 8.22 16.47
N GLN A 52 -10.69 9.10 15.93
CA GLN A 52 -11.18 10.23 15.13
C GLN A 52 -11.87 9.77 13.84
N LEU A 53 -11.35 8.71 13.20
CA LEU A 53 -11.99 8.15 11.99
C LEU A 53 -13.32 7.45 12.29
N GLY A 54 -13.44 6.77 13.42
CA GLY A 54 -14.71 6.20 13.88
C GLY A 54 -15.74 7.29 14.14
N LYS A 55 -15.36 8.33 14.89
CA LYS A 55 -16.21 9.51 15.11
C LYS A 55 -16.62 10.21 13.82
N LEU A 56 -15.71 10.29 12.83
CA LEU A 56 -16.04 10.83 11.51
C LEU A 56 -17.07 9.95 10.79
N ALA A 57 -16.93 8.62 10.85
CA ALA A 57 -17.86 7.70 10.21
C ALA A 57 -19.30 7.86 10.74
N ASP A 58 -19.43 8.19 12.02
CA ASP A 58 -20.72 8.41 12.70
C ASP A 58 -21.19 9.87 12.64
N ASP A 59 -20.42 10.80 12.06
CA ASP A 59 -20.81 12.21 11.96
C ASP A 59 -22.04 12.37 11.05
N THR A 60 -23.03 13.09 11.55
CA THR A 60 -24.28 13.38 10.81
C THR A 60 -24.04 14.04 9.46
N LYS A 61 -22.92 14.73 9.27
CA LYS A 61 -22.50 15.32 7.99
C LYS A 61 -22.27 14.28 6.89
N LEU A 62 -21.94 13.02 7.25
CA LEU A 62 -21.74 11.94 6.30
C LEU A 62 -22.98 11.08 6.08
N LYS A 63 -24.06 11.32 6.83
CA LYS A 63 -25.26 10.45 6.82
C LYS A 63 -25.84 10.31 5.40
N GLU A 64 -26.04 11.42 4.69
CA GLU A 64 -26.60 11.41 3.33
C GLU A 64 -25.71 10.62 2.36
N PHE A 65 -24.40 10.75 2.48
CA PHE A 65 -23.45 9.96 1.69
C PHE A 65 -23.60 8.45 1.97
N TRP A 66 -23.63 8.04 3.22
CA TRP A 66 -23.79 6.62 3.57
C TRP A 66 -25.11 6.04 3.08
N GLU A 67 -26.21 6.76 3.26
CA GLU A 67 -27.54 6.34 2.80
C GLU A 67 -27.60 6.16 1.28
N THR A 68 -26.94 7.03 0.51
CA THR A 68 -26.96 6.99 -0.96
C THR A 68 -25.98 5.99 -1.55
N GLN A 69 -24.84 5.76 -0.90
CA GLN A 69 -23.75 4.93 -1.45
C GLN A 69 -23.70 3.50 -0.88
N ARG A 70 -24.51 3.21 0.14
CA ARG A 70 -24.49 1.89 0.82
C ARG A 70 -24.58 0.72 -0.15
N LYS A 71 -25.50 0.78 -1.11
CA LYS A 71 -25.69 -0.30 -2.08
C LYS A 71 -24.46 -0.49 -2.97
N GLU A 72 -23.90 0.59 -3.51
CA GLU A 72 -22.72 0.51 -4.39
C GLU A 72 -21.49 0.00 -3.62
N ILE A 73 -21.33 0.38 -2.36
CA ILE A 73 -20.27 -0.12 -1.49
C ILE A 73 -20.44 -1.62 -1.26
N GLN A 74 -21.67 -2.07 -0.98
CA GLN A 74 -21.99 -3.49 -0.80
C GLN A 74 -21.77 -4.29 -2.10
N ASP A 75 -22.20 -3.75 -3.25
CA ASP A 75 -22.00 -4.39 -4.55
C ASP A 75 -20.50 -4.56 -4.86
N ARG A 76 -19.66 -3.57 -4.54
CA ARG A 76 -18.21 -3.68 -4.66
C ARG A 76 -17.59 -4.70 -3.72
N PHE A 77 -18.10 -4.78 -2.51
CA PHE A 77 -17.68 -5.81 -1.56
C PHE A 77 -17.95 -7.20 -2.14
N ASN A 78 -19.11 -7.40 -2.75
CA ASN A 78 -19.49 -8.66 -3.40
C ASN A 78 -18.70 -8.94 -4.69
N GLU A 79 -18.38 -7.90 -5.50
CA GLU A 79 -17.60 -8.01 -6.75
C GLU A 79 -16.11 -8.34 -6.49
N ALA A 80 -15.56 -7.97 -5.36
CA ALA A 80 -14.16 -8.22 -5.01
C ALA A 80 -13.78 -9.72 -4.90
N GLY A 81 -14.65 -10.60 -5.37
CA GLY A 81 -14.41 -12.04 -5.48
C GLY A 81 -14.73 -12.81 -4.20
N TRP A 82 -15.42 -12.18 -3.29
CA TRP A 82 -15.91 -12.82 -2.07
C TRP A 82 -17.08 -13.76 -2.41
N GLN A 83 -16.75 -14.92 -2.95
CA GLN A 83 -17.71 -15.96 -3.31
C GLN A 83 -18.39 -16.60 -2.07
N LEU A 84 -18.22 -15.99 -0.91
CA LEU A 84 -18.72 -16.52 0.36
C LEU A 84 -20.11 -16.00 0.73
N ASN A 85 -20.78 -15.21 -0.13
CA ASN A 85 -22.14 -14.68 0.09
C ASN A 85 -22.37 -14.01 1.45
N LEU A 86 -21.37 -13.23 1.92
CA LEU A 86 -21.42 -12.52 3.18
C LEU A 86 -21.76 -11.06 2.96
N GLU A 87 -22.62 -10.54 3.82
CA GLU A 87 -22.88 -9.10 3.93
C GLU A 87 -22.12 -8.51 5.15
N ILE A 88 -21.90 -7.22 5.15
CA ILE A 88 -21.19 -6.55 6.26
C ILE A 88 -21.97 -6.73 7.56
N GLU A 89 -23.29 -6.66 7.46
CA GLU A 89 -24.21 -6.83 8.57
C GLU A 89 -24.12 -8.23 9.21
N ASP A 90 -23.93 -9.26 8.38
CA ASP A 90 -23.78 -10.62 8.89
C ASP A 90 -22.54 -10.74 9.77
N LEU A 91 -21.41 -10.14 9.33
CA LEU A 91 -20.17 -10.15 10.11
C LEU A 91 -20.39 -9.54 11.47
N SER A 92 -21.09 -8.42 11.50
CA SER A 92 -21.34 -7.67 12.72
C SER A 92 -22.27 -8.38 13.71
N GLU A 93 -23.28 -9.12 13.21
CA GLU A 93 -24.22 -9.87 14.04
C GLU A 93 -23.63 -11.18 14.58
N MET A 94 -22.75 -11.84 13.80
CA MET A 94 -22.22 -13.16 14.11
C MET A 94 -20.92 -13.15 14.91
N ALA A 95 -20.10 -12.12 14.77
CA ALA A 95 -18.78 -12.08 15.39
C ALA A 95 -18.87 -11.86 16.90
N GLY A 96 -18.69 -12.92 17.66
CA GLY A 96 -18.62 -12.91 19.13
C GLY A 96 -17.20 -13.09 19.67
N GLY A 97 -16.20 -12.94 18.80
CA GLY A 97 -14.78 -13.12 19.09
C GLY A 97 -13.94 -12.88 17.86
N GLN A 98 -13.01 -13.80 17.57
CA GLN A 98 -12.11 -13.67 16.43
C GLN A 98 -12.85 -13.78 15.10
N THR A 99 -12.51 -12.88 14.16
CA THR A 99 -12.91 -12.97 12.73
C THR A 99 -11.67 -12.98 11.87
N SER A 100 -11.55 -13.96 10.99
CA SER A 100 -10.33 -14.13 10.18
C SER A 100 -10.63 -14.50 8.74
N LEU A 101 -9.83 -13.96 7.83
CA LEU A 101 -9.93 -14.18 6.41
C LEU A 101 -8.57 -14.56 5.85
N GLY A 102 -8.51 -15.66 5.09
CA GLY A 102 -7.26 -16.16 4.51
C GLY A 102 -7.36 -16.48 3.03
N TRP A 103 -6.25 -16.27 2.33
CA TRP A 103 -6.01 -16.66 0.94
C TRP A 103 -4.94 -17.74 0.90
N ILE A 104 -5.29 -18.88 0.34
CA ILE A 104 -4.51 -20.11 0.38
C ILE A 104 -4.15 -20.52 -1.06
N THR A 105 -2.91 -20.92 -1.30
CA THR A 105 -2.51 -21.51 -2.58
C THR A 105 -3.01 -22.95 -2.68
N ARG A 106 -3.50 -23.34 -3.88
CA ARG A 106 -3.94 -24.71 -4.20
C ARG A 106 -3.24 -25.20 -5.45
N THR A 107 -2.01 -25.69 -5.31
CA THR A 107 -1.17 -26.11 -6.44
C THR A 107 -1.73 -27.29 -7.21
N ASN A 108 -2.52 -28.14 -6.55
CA ASN A 108 -3.12 -29.34 -7.15
C ASN A 108 -4.36 -29.05 -8.01
N ASN A 109 -4.90 -27.82 -7.97
CA ASN A 109 -6.05 -27.41 -8.77
C ASN A 109 -5.63 -26.39 -9.84
N VAL A 110 -5.31 -26.90 -11.04
CA VAL A 110 -4.84 -26.06 -12.17
C VAL A 110 -5.89 -25.01 -12.60
N ASN A 111 -7.17 -25.32 -12.46
CA ASN A 111 -8.26 -24.43 -12.88
C ASN A 111 -8.57 -23.36 -11.82
N LYS A 112 -8.29 -23.65 -10.56
CA LYS A 112 -8.49 -22.76 -9.42
C LYS A 112 -7.33 -22.91 -8.44
N PRO A 113 -6.14 -22.32 -8.75
CA PRO A 113 -4.93 -22.52 -7.95
C PRO A 113 -4.92 -21.75 -6.63
N PHE A 114 -6.08 -21.39 -6.13
CA PHE A 114 -6.27 -20.63 -4.90
C PHE A 114 -7.58 -21.05 -4.20
N SER A 115 -7.64 -20.75 -2.92
CA SER A 115 -8.85 -20.78 -2.11
C SER A 115 -8.92 -19.57 -1.20
N ILE A 116 -10.15 -19.14 -0.92
CA ILE A 116 -10.47 -18.12 0.07
C ILE A 116 -11.27 -18.79 1.17
N ALA A 117 -10.90 -18.51 2.42
CA ALA A 117 -11.61 -19.04 3.56
C ALA A 117 -11.77 -17.99 4.65
N MET A 118 -12.87 -18.10 5.40
CA MET A 118 -13.15 -17.27 6.55
C MET A 118 -13.53 -18.14 7.74
N VAL A 119 -13.11 -17.70 8.92
CA VAL A 119 -13.49 -18.29 10.21
C VAL A 119 -13.98 -17.15 11.11
N ILE A 120 -15.15 -17.33 11.69
CA ILE A 120 -15.78 -16.39 12.63
C ILE A 120 -16.12 -17.12 13.91
N ASP A 121 -15.62 -16.62 15.04
CA ASP A 121 -16.05 -17.08 16.34
C ASP A 121 -17.45 -16.55 16.62
N ALA A 122 -18.43 -17.44 16.71
CA ALA A 122 -19.83 -17.16 16.96
C ALA A 122 -20.23 -17.51 18.42
N VAL A 123 -19.28 -17.36 19.35
CA VAL A 123 -19.53 -17.59 20.79
C VAL A 123 -20.66 -16.67 21.24
N ASN A 124 -21.69 -17.25 21.88
CA ASN A 124 -22.93 -16.54 22.27
C ASN A 124 -23.72 -15.93 21.07
N ARG A 125 -23.36 -16.26 19.83
CA ARG A 125 -23.97 -15.75 18.59
C ARG A 125 -24.47 -16.89 17.68
N SER A 126 -24.76 -18.07 18.23
CA SER A 126 -25.22 -19.24 17.47
C SER A 126 -26.50 -18.98 16.67
N VAL A 127 -27.46 -18.21 17.24
CA VAL A 127 -28.72 -17.87 16.54
C VAL A 127 -28.50 -16.99 15.31
N PRO A 128 -27.73 -15.87 15.35
CA PRO A 128 -27.32 -15.15 14.16
C PRO A 128 -26.58 -16.02 13.14
N ALA A 129 -25.63 -16.86 13.56
CA ALA A 129 -24.89 -17.74 12.67
C ALA A 129 -25.79 -18.76 11.95
N GLU A 130 -26.78 -19.35 12.65
CA GLU A 130 -27.78 -20.22 12.03
C GLU A 130 -28.70 -19.47 11.04
N ARG A 131 -29.06 -18.22 11.37
CA ARG A 131 -29.86 -17.36 10.48
C ARG A 131 -29.10 -17.09 9.20
N PHE A 132 -27.82 -16.75 9.30
CA PHE A 132 -26.91 -16.58 8.16
C PHE A 132 -26.88 -17.84 7.28
N LEU A 133 -26.66 -19.03 7.87
CA LEU A 133 -26.63 -20.29 7.10
C LEU A 133 -27.95 -20.55 6.36
N LYS A 134 -29.11 -20.24 6.96
CA LYS A 134 -30.41 -20.33 6.30
C LYS A 134 -30.57 -19.35 5.15
N ARG A 135 -30.07 -18.12 5.31
CA ARG A 135 -30.08 -17.12 4.25
C ARG A 135 -29.21 -17.56 3.07
N VAL A 136 -27.97 -17.98 3.32
CA VAL A 136 -27.05 -18.50 2.30
C VAL A 136 -27.67 -19.67 1.54
N ASP A 137 -28.31 -20.61 2.23
CA ASP A 137 -29.02 -21.74 1.60
C ASP A 137 -30.10 -21.24 0.63
N SER A 138 -30.92 -20.29 1.07
CA SER A 138 -32.02 -19.75 0.26
C SER A 138 -31.49 -18.97 -0.96
N GLU A 139 -30.48 -18.13 -0.80
CA GLU A 139 -29.90 -17.33 -1.88
C GLU A 139 -29.17 -18.17 -2.93
N LEU A 140 -28.37 -19.16 -2.49
CA LEU A 140 -27.65 -20.02 -3.41
C LEU A 140 -28.60 -20.91 -4.19
N LYS A 141 -29.67 -21.44 -3.56
CA LYS A 141 -30.75 -22.19 -4.25
C LYS A 141 -31.49 -21.30 -5.25
N ALA A 142 -31.78 -20.04 -4.91
CA ALA A 142 -32.38 -19.07 -5.83
C ALA A 142 -31.51 -18.82 -7.08
N ARG A 143 -30.18 -18.98 -6.94
CA ARG A 143 -29.20 -18.90 -8.03
C ARG A 143 -29.00 -20.27 -8.73
N ASN A 144 -29.89 -21.23 -8.52
CA ASN A 144 -29.85 -22.59 -9.05
C ASN A 144 -28.63 -23.42 -8.60
N ALA A 145 -28.08 -23.15 -7.42
CA ALA A 145 -27.03 -24.01 -6.87
C ALA A 145 -27.57 -25.37 -6.48
N THR A 146 -26.80 -26.41 -6.78
CA THR A 146 -27.03 -27.76 -6.23
C THR A 146 -26.53 -27.80 -4.80
N ALA A 147 -27.42 -28.06 -3.85
CA ALA A 147 -27.09 -28.17 -2.43
C ALA A 147 -26.86 -29.61 -2.01
N ASN A 148 -25.81 -29.89 -1.28
CA ASN A 148 -25.46 -31.17 -0.68
C ASN A 148 -25.00 -30.98 0.76
N SER A 149 -24.88 -32.06 1.52
CA SER A 149 -24.21 -32.02 2.84
C SER A 149 -23.29 -33.23 2.99
N ILE A 150 -22.10 -32.95 3.50
CA ILE A 150 -21.06 -33.95 3.77
C ILE A 150 -20.67 -33.89 5.25
N ASN A 151 -20.13 -34.96 5.79
CA ASN A 151 -19.59 -34.97 7.15
C ASN A 151 -18.07 -34.95 7.08
N ILE A 152 -17.44 -33.97 7.71
CA ILE A 152 -15.99 -33.82 7.78
C ILE A 152 -15.58 -33.64 9.25
N SER A 153 -14.73 -34.51 9.75
CA SER A 153 -14.25 -34.48 11.15
C SER A 153 -15.38 -34.44 12.20
N GLY A 154 -16.53 -35.06 11.90
CA GLY A 154 -17.70 -35.04 12.77
C GLY A 154 -18.62 -33.84 12.62
N ALA A 155 -18.24 -32.84 11.82
CA ALA A 155 -19.04 -31.65 11.56
C ALA A 155 -19.84 -31.80 10.26
N LYS A 156 -21.07 -31.27 10.25
CA LYS A 156 -21.94 -31.24 9.06
C LYS A 156 -21.55 -30.00 8.24
N VAL A 157 -21.02 -30.23 7.04
CA VAL A 157 -20.65 -29.19 6.07
C VAL A 157 -21.71 -29.11 4.98
N PHE A 158 -22.23 -27.93 4.73
CA PHE A 158 -23.12 -27.62 3.62
C PHE A 158 -22.27 -27.25 2.40
N GLN A 159 -22.47 -27.98 1.31
CA GLN A 159 -21.80 -27.77 0.02
C GLN A 159 -22.81 -27.25 -0.99
N TYR A 160 -22.45 -26.22 -1.71
CA TYR A 160 -23.22 -25.64 -2.79
C TYR A 160 -22.37 -25.58 -4.05
N THR A 161 -22.91 -26.05 -5.16
CA THR A 161 -22.28 -26.01 -6.48
C THR A 161 -23.13 -25.15 -7.39
N LEU A 162 -22.62 -23.99 -7.81
CA LEU A 162 -23.31 -23.10 -8.73
C LEU A 162 -23.21 -23.63 -10.17
N PRO A 163 -24.24 -23.41 -11.01
CA PRO A 163 -24.19 -23.79 -12.42
C PRO A 163 -23.07 -23.01 -13.12
N LYS A 164 -22.36 -23.71 -14.01
CA LYS A 164 -21.27 -23.08 -14.80
C LYS A 164 -21.87 -22.10 -15.80
N ALA A 165 -21.25 -20.90 -15.89
CA ALA A 165 -21.51 -20.01 -17.01
C ALA A 165 -20.97 -20.63 -18.32
N THR A 166 -21.57 -20.28 -19.45
CA THR A 166 -21.14 -20.78 -20.76
C THR A 166 -19.68 -20.33 -21.03
N GLY A 167 -18.81 -21.33 -21.22
CA GLY A 167 -17.37 -21.09 -21.45
C GLY A 167 -16.51 -21.02 -20.16
N ASP A 168 -17.10 -21.13 -18.98
CA ASP A 168 -16.35 -21.21 -17.73
C ASP A 168 -15.82 -22.63 -17.48
N VAL A 169 -14.53 -22.76 -17.27
CA VAL A 169 -13.87 -24.03 -16.91
C VAL A 169 -13.84 -24.26 -15.39
N ARG A 170 -14.11 -23.23 -14.60
CA ARG A 170 -14.09 -23.31 -13.14
C ARG A 170 -15.40 -23.90 -12.61
N VAL A 171 -15.29 -24.71 -11.57
CA VAL A 171 -16.44 -25.11 -10.75
C VAL A 171 -16.52 -24.11 -9.59
N ASN A 172 -17.66 -23.44 -9.47
CA ASN A 172 -17.89 -22.50 -8.37
C ASN A 172 -18.59 -23.26 -7.24
N GLU A 173 -17.81 -23.64 -6.25
CA GLU A 173 -18.29 -24.29 -5.03
C GLU A 173 -18.10 -23.37 -3.84
N SER A 174 -18.97 -23.54 -2.85
CA SER A 174 -18.83 -22.91 -1.54
C SER A 174 -19.27 -23.89 -0.45
N PHE A 175 -18.58 -23.84 0.67
CA PHE A 175 -18.72 -24.75 1.80
C PHE A 175 -18.93 -23.93 3.06
N TYR A 176 -19.91 -24.30 3.87
CA TYR A 176 -20.23 -23.63 5.13
C TYR A 176 -20.44 -24.65 6.23
N CYS A 177 -19.96 -24.34 7.43
CA CYS A 177 -20.10 -25.20 8.59
C CYS A 177 -20.12 -24.36 9.86
N LEU A 178 -21.07 -24.64 10.74
CA LEU A 178 -21.03 -24.16 12.13
C LEU A 178 -20.62 -25.35 13.01
N SER A 179 -19.47 -25.24 13.68
CA SER A 179 -18.87 -26.29 14.51
C SER A 179 -18.21 -25.67 15.72
N LYS A 180 -18.52 -26.13 16.94
CA LYS A 180 -17.94 -25.66 18.21
C LYS A 180 -17.91 -24.13 18.30
N ASP A 181 -19.06 -23.51 18.07
CA ASP A 181 -19.25 -22.05 18.08
C ASP A 181 -18.33 -21.26 17.11
N GLN A 182 -17.81 -21.92 16.08
CA GLN A 182 -17.10 -21.29 14.98
C GLN A 182 -17.83 -21.53 13.66
N LEU A 183 -18.07 -20.45 12.90
CA LEU A 183 -18.56 -20.50 11.54
C LEU A 183 -17.37 -20.56 10.59
N PHE A 184 -17.32 -21.57 9.76
CA PHE A 184 -16.36 -21.76 8.69
C PHE A 184 -17.03 -21.53 7.35
N ALA A 185 -16.39 -20.76 6.48
CA ALA A 185 -16.76 -20.61 5.08
C ALA A 185 -15.52 -20.76 4.21
N ALA A 186 -15.62 -21.55 3.14
CA ALA A 186 -14.53 -21.71 2.17
C ALA A 186 -15.08 -21.96 0.78
N ASP A 187 -14.28 -21.69 -0.24
CA ASP A 187 -14.62 -21.93 -1.64
C ASP A 187 -13.90 -23.16 -2.24
N ASP A 188 -13.37 -24.04 -1.38
CA ASP A 188 -12.62 -25.24 -1.75
C ASP A 188 -12.77 -26.33 -0.68
N LEU A 189 -13.01 -27.59 -1.12
CA LEU A 189 -13.24 -28.72 -0.23
C LEU A 189 -12.02 -29.08 0.62
N VAL A 190 -10.82 -28.99 0.05
CA VAL A 190 -9.58 -29.30 0.77
C VAL A 190 -9.39 -28.28 1.89
N THR A 191 -9.63 -27.01 1.58
CA THR A 191 -9.50 -25.91 2.56
C THR A 191 -10.42 -26.08 3.76
N ILE A 192 -11.73 -26.32 3.53
CA ILE A 192 -12.67 -26.53 4.65
C ILE A 192 -12.32 -27.77 5.47
N THR A 193 -11.79 -28.82 4.79
CA THR A 193 -11.35 -30.04 5.48
C THR A 193 -10.15 -29.80 6.37
N GLU A 194 -9.17 -29.05 5.91
CA GLU A 194 -7.98 -28.69 6.70
C GLU A 194 -8.34 -27.82 7.91
N LEU A 195 -9.21 -26.82 7.74
CA LEU A 195 -9.67 -25.97 8.83
C LEU A 195 -10.40 -26.77 9.93
N LEU A 196 -11.32 -27.66 9.55
CA LEU A 196 -12.04 -28.52 10.51
C LEU A 196 -11.14 -29.57 11.15
N ALA A 197 -10.16 -30.10 10.42
CA ALA A 197 -9.14 -30.98 10.98
C ALA A 197 -8.29 -30.26 12.03
N ALA A 198 -7.86 -29.04 11.76
CA ALA A 198 -7.13 -28.21 12.72
C ALA A 198 -7.97 -27.89 13.96
N GLN A 199 -9.25 -27.53 13.80
CA GLN A 199 -10.17 -27.31 14.93
C GLN A 199 -10.34 -28.55 15.80
N SER A 200 -10.35 -29.75 15.19
CA SER A 200 -10.50 -31.02 15.93
C SER A 200 -9.24 -31.46 16.67
N GLY A 201 -8.12 -30.72 16.52
CA GLY A 201 -6.82 -31.08 17.10
C GLY A 201 -6.05 -32.13 16.31
N ALA A 202 -6.49 -32.48 15.09
CA ALA A 202 -5.70 -33.30 14.20
C ALA A 202 -4.39 -32.57 13.86
N LYS A 203 -3.29 -33.32 13.77
CA LYS A 203 -1.97 -32.76 13.49
C LYS A 203 -1.91 -32.27 12.03
N ALA A 204 -2.36 -31.04 11.81
CA ALA A 204 -2.30 -30.35 10.52
C ALA A 204 -1.07 -29.43 10.47
N GLU A 205 -0.48 -29.30 9.29
CA GLU A 205 0.54 -28.26 9.04
C GLU A 205 -0.14 -26.91 8.97
N SER A 206 -0.22 -26.23 10.11
CA SER A 206 -0.83 -24.90 10.20
C SER A 206 0.19 -23.79 9.94
N LEU A 207 -0.31 -22.60 9.61
CA LEU A 207 0.50 -21.41 9.44
C LEU A 207 1.35 -21.12 10.69
N ALA A 208 0.77 -21.26 11.89
CA ALA A 208 1.49 -21.10 13.17
C ALA A 208 2.69 -22.03 13.33
N ASN A 209 2.70 -23.18 12.67
CA ASN A 209 3.80 -24.14 12.72
C ASN A 209 4.90 -23.85 11.69
N SER A 210 4.65 -22.98 10.70
CA SER A 210 5.65 -22.64 9.70
C SER A 210 6.81 -21.84 10.31
N GLU A 211 8.03 -22.15 9.93
CA GLU A 211 9.24 -21.47 10.44
C GLU A 211 9.22 -19.97 10.11
N LEU A 212 8.71 -19.62 8.94
CA LEU A 212 8.61 -18.21 8.51
C LEU A 212 7.63 -17.41 9.38
N TYR A 213 6.48 -18.01 9.74
CA TYR A 213 5.51 -17.36 10.63
C TYR A 213 6.08 -17.20 12.04
N LYS A 214 6.72 -18.23 12.58
CA LYS A 214 7.38 -18.15 13.90
C LYS A 214 8.47 -17.08 13.92
N LEU A 215 9.29 -17.02 12.86
CA LEU A 215 10.34 -16.02 12.74
C LEU A 215 9.74 -14.60 12.77
N VAL A 216 8.77 -14.29 11.91
CA VAL A 216 8.21 -12.94 11.85
C VAL A 216 7.48 -12.57 13.14
N GLN A 217 6.78 -13.50 13.78
CA GLN A 217 6.12 -13.27 15.06
C GLN A 217 7.11 -12.96 16.19
N SER A 218 8.31 -13.57 16.17
CA SER A 218 9.35 -13.27 17.17
C SER A 218 9.93 -11.86 17.05
N LYS A 219 9.68 -11.17 15.92
CA LYS A 219 10.16 -9.81 15.63
C LYS A 219 9.12 -8.73 15.96
N ILE A 220 7.87 -9.12 16.15
CA ILE A 220 6.78 -8.19 16.49
C ILE A 220 6.62 -8.21 18.00
N PRO A 221 6.77 -7.07 18.68
CA PRO A 221 6.55 -6.99 20.13
C PRO A 221 5.14 -7.43 20.51
N THR A 222 5.07 -8.17 21.62
CA THR A 222 3.81 -8.62 22.25
C THR A 222 3.52 -7.85 23.53
N GLU A 223 4.31 -6.80 23.82
CA GLU A 223 4.14 -5.98 25.01
C GLU A 223 3.05 -4.93 24.78
N GLY A 224 2.12 -4.82 25.71
CA GLY A 224 1.01 -3.87 25.67
C GLY A 224 -0.35 -4.56 25.59
N ASP A 225 -1.37 -3.81 25.20
CA ASP A 225 -2.72 -4.32 24.99
C ASP A 225 -2.76 -5.26 23.77
N ASP A 226 -3.66 -6.26 23.81
CA ASP A 226 -3.89 -7.17 22.70
C ASP A 226 -4.25 -6.36 21.45
N PRO A 227 -3.64 -6.63 20.28
CA PRO A 227 -3.92 -5.88 19.05
C PRO A 227 -5.33 -6.19 18.52
N GLU A 228 -5.99 -5.18 17.99
CA GLU A 228 -7.31 -5.34 17.36
C GLU A 228 -7.23 -5.91 15.95
N ILE A 229 -6.11 -5.73 15.25
CA ILE A 229 -5.88 -6.29 13.91
C ILE A 229 -4.53 -6.98 13.88
N GLU A 230 -4.51 -8.18 13.33
CA GLU A 230 -3.29 -8.93 12.99
C GLU A 230 -3.29 -9.30 11.52
N TYR A 231 -2.13 -9.33 10.89
CA TYR A 231 -2.01 -9.81 9.52
C TYR A 231 -0.67 -10.50 9.25
N PHE A 232 -0.69 -11.36 8.24
CA PHE A 232 0.46 -12.03 7.64
C PHE A 232 0.28 -12.07 6.14
N VAL A 233 1.30 -11.69 5.36
CA VAL A 233 1.25 -11.71 3.90
C VAL A 233 2.60 -12.15 3.33
N ARG A 234 2.58 -13.05 2.36
CA ARG A 234 3.72 -13.38 1.49
C ARG A 234 3.61 -12.55 0.21
N PRO A 235 4.37 -11.45 0.03
CA PRO A 235 4.08 -10.44 -0.98
C PRO A 235 3.98 -11.00 -2.41
N ILE A 236 5.00 -11.71 -2.86
CA ILE A 236 5.03 -12.27 -4.23
C ILE A 236 4.01 -13.40 -4.39
N GLY A 237 3.86 -14.27 -3.37
CA GLY A 237 2.88 -15.35 -3.39
C GLY A 237 1.45 -14.84 -3.46
N PHE A 238 1.13 -13.84 -2.64
CA PHE A 238 -0.21 -13.21 -2.64
C PHE A 238 -0.49 -12.45 -3.94
N ALA A 239 0.48 -11.72 -4.49
CA ALA A 239 0.34 -11.05 -5.78
C ALA A 239 0.09 -12.06 -6.93
N LYS A 240 0.81 -13.20 -6.96
CA LYS A 240 0.57 -14.30 -7.89
C LYS A 240 -0.85 -14.88 -7.75
N LEU A 241 -1.33 -15.02 -6.51
CA LEU A 241 -2.67 -15.50 -6.20
C LEU A 241 -3.75 -14.51 -6.69
N LEU A 242 -3.65 -13.23 -6.36
CA LEU A 242 -4.57 -12.19 -6.83
C LEU A 242 -4.65 -12.14 -8.35
N ARG A 243 -3.51 -12.28 -9.01
CA ARG A 243 -3.46 -12.37 -10.47
C ARG A 243 -4.18 -13.59 -11.01
N SER A 244 -4.12 -14.74 -10.34
CA SER A 244 -4.83 -15.94 -10.75
C SER A 244 -6.36 -15.79 -10.64
N ILE A 245 -6.82 -14.95 -9.69
CA ILE A 245 -8.23 -14.55 -9.56
C ILE A 245 -8.64 -13.65 -10.73
N SER A 246 -7.82 -12.64 -11.03
CA SER A 246 -8.14 -11.60 -12.02
C SER A 246 -7.97 -12.04 -13.49
N GLY A 247 -7.28 -13.13 -13.74
CA GLY A 247 -6.98 -13.66 -15.08
C GLY A 247 -5.54 -13.42 -15.52
N LYS A 248 -5.09 -14.15 -16.55
CA LYS A 248 -3.72 -14.02 -17.10
C LYS A 248 -3.61 -12.75 -17.95
N PRO A 249 -2.42 -12.09 -18.00
CA PRO A 249 -2.20 -10.97 -18.91
C PRO A 249 -2.40 -11.40 -20.36
N THR A 250 -2.80 -10.45 -21.20
CA THR A 250 -2.85 -10.63 -22.64
C THR A 250 -1.45 -10.93 -23.17
N LYS A 251 -1.36 -11.69 -24.27
CA LYS A 251 -0.11 -12.24 -24.84
C LYS A 251 1.03 -11.23 -25.08
N ASN A 252 0.76 -9.93 -25.04
CA ASN A 252 1.72 -8.85 -25.34
C ASN A 252 2.16 -8.03 -24.10
N GLN A 253 1.80 -8.42 -22.89
CA GLN A 253 2.23 -7.71 -21.69
C GLN A 253 3.34 -8.49 -20.97
N SER A 254 4.43 -7.80 -20.64
CA SER A 254 5.50 -8.35 -19.81
C SER A 254 4.93 -8.82 -18.46
N ASP A 255 5.32 -10.02 -18.03
CA ASP A 255 4.90 -10.56 -16.75
C ASP A 255 5.68 -9.91 -15.61
N VAL A 256 5.16 -8.80 -15.08
CA VAL A 256 5.79 -8.03 -13.99
C VAL A 256 6.16 -8.92 -12.79
N LEU A 257 5.27 -9.82 -12.38
CA LEU A 257 5.55 -10.70 -11.23
C LEU A 257 6.66 -11.70 -11.53
N LEU A 258 6.73 -12.20 -12.77
CA LEU A 258 7.82 -13.09 -13.19
C LEU A 258 9.15 -12.33 -13.26
N ILE A 259 9.14 -11.08 -13.71
CA ILE A 259 10.31 -10.21 -13.74
C ILE A 259 10.79 -9.95 -12.31
N LEU A 260 9.92 -9.50 -11.42
CA LEU A 260 10.28 -9.24 -10.03
C LEU A 260 10.84 -10.49 -9.33
N ASP A 261 10.25 -11.66 -9.57
CA ASP A 261 10.73 -12.92 -9.01
C ASP A 261 12.14 -13.28 -9.50
N LYS A 262 12.41 -13.12 -10.81
CA LYS A 262 13.74 -13.32 -11.42
C LYS A 262 14.77 -12.31 -10.91
N GLU A 263 14.35 -11.08 -10.64
CA GLU A 263 15.19 -10.00 -10.14
C GLU A 263 15.39 -10.04 -8.61
N GLY A 264 15.01 -11.15 -7.97
CA GLY A 264 15.32 -11.44 -6.58
C GLY A 264 14.28 -10.94 -5.57
N PHE A 265 13.17 -10.33 -6.01
CA PHE A 265 12.12 -9.84 -5.08
C PHE A 265 11.40 -10.98 -4.33
N GLY A 266 11.58 -12.24 -4.75
CA GLY A 266 11.19 -13.41 -3.95
C GLY A 266 11.94 -13.55 -2.63
N ASP A 267 13.07 -12.84 -2.44
CA ASP A 267 13.78 -12.75 -1.16
C ASP A 267 13.01 -11.98 -0.10
N LEU A 268 12.01 -11.16 -0.49
CA LEU A 268 11.03 -10.58 0.42
C LEU A 268 9.98 -11.64 0.79
N GLN A 269 10.27 -12.39 1.86
CA GLN A 269 9.58 -13.64 2.16
C GLN A 269 8.18 -13.45 2.73
N CYS A 270 8.05 -12.59 3.73
CA CYS A 270 6.76 -12.24 4.30
C CYS A 270 6.81 -10.89 5.02
N ILE A 271 5.65 -10.25 5.13
CA ILE A 271 5.39 -9.17 6.07
C ILE A 271 4.29 -9.62 7.02
N ALA A 272 4.48 -9.40 8.29
CA ALA A 272 3.42 -9.54 9.29
C ALA A 272 3.42 -8.33 10.21
N GLY A 273 2.30 -8.09 10.84
CA GLY A 273 2.16 -6.96 11.74
C GLY A 273 0.85 -6.99 12.51
N ASN A 274 0.75 -6.03 13.41
CA ASN A 274 -0.44 -5.77 14.20
C ASN A 274 -0.77 -4.27 14.19
N ILE A 275 -2.03 -3.96 14.50
CA ILE A 275 -2.50 -2.59 14.69
C ILE A 275 -3.27 -2.56 15.99
N GLN A 276 -2.84 -1.69 16.89
CA GLN A 276 -3.57 -1.32 18.10
C GLN A 276 -4.42 -0.08 17.80
N ILE A 277 -5.65 -0.06 18.29
CA ILE A 277 -6.62 1.00 18.07
C ILE A 277 -6.93 1.66 19.41
N SER A 278 -6.91 2.99 19.44
CA SER A 278 -7.16 3.80 20.66
C SER A 278 -6.21 3.52 21.82
N ALA A 279 -4.98 3.13 21.51
CA ALA A 279 -3.91 3.00 22.50
C ALA A 279 -3.26 4.37 22.75
N GLU A 280 -3.66 5.05 23.82
CA GLU A 280 -3.14 6.38 24.16
C GLU A 280 -1.59 6.45 24.09
N PRO A 281 -0.99 7.43 23.40
CA PRO A 281 -1.60 8.65 22.82
C PRO A 281 -2.01 8.51 21.34
N PHE A 282 -2.23 7.31 20.85
CA PHE A 282 -2.49 7.01 19.43
C PHE A 282 -3.96 6.67 19.18
N ASP A 283 -4.52 7.15 18.08
CA ASP A 283 -5.73 6.57 17.50
C ASP A 283 -5.43 5.21 16.86
N PHE A 284 -4.26 5.12 16.20
CA PHE A 284 -3.76 3.87 15.62
C PHE A 284 -2.25 3.78 15.85
N PHE A 285 -1.81 2.63 16.31
CA PHE A 285 -0.40 2.28 16.35
C PHE A 285 -0.17 0.97 15.59
N HIS A 286 0.67 1.01 14.58
CA HIS A 286 0.99 -0.11 13.71
C HIS A 286 2.43 -0.55 13.90
N HIS A 287 2.62 -1.84 14.10
CA HIS A 287 3.91 -2.47 14.12
C HIS A 287 3.95 -3.61 13.11
N ALA A 288 4.96 -3.63 12.25
CA ALA A 288 5.18 -4.67 11.27
C ALA A 288 6.65 -5.06 11.14
N TYR A 289 6.86 -6.24 10.62
CA TYR A 289 8.18 -6.73 10.25
C TYR A 289 8.13 -7.38 8.87
N LEU A 290 8.98 -6.89 7.95
CA LEU A 290 9.20 -7.49 6.64
C LEU A 290 10.45 -8.38 6.71
N VAL A 291 10.27 -9.69 6.62
CA VAL A 291 11.36 -10.66 6.59
C VAL A 291 11.95 -10.73 5.19
N ALA A 292 13.26 -10.62 5.10
CA ALA A 292 13.99 -10.76 3.84
C ALA A 292 15.15 -11.73 3.98
N LYS A 293 15.34 -12.57 2.97
CA LYS A 293 16.53 -13.43 2.90
C LYS A 293 17.74 -12.59 2.54
N LYS A 294 18.68 -12.45 3.48
CA LYS A 294 19.92 -11.71 3.26
C LYS A 294 21.13 -12.65 3.11
N PRO A 295 22.17 -12.27 2.33
CA PRO A 295 22.26 -11.02 1.57
C PRO A 295 21.22 -10.96 0.43
N LEU A 296 20.67 -9.76 0.18
CA LEU A 296 19.73 -9.55 -0.91
C LEU A 296 20.38 -9.88 -2.26
N ALA A 297 19.63 -10.57 -3.14
CA ALA A 297 20.13 -10.98 -4.45
C ALA A 297 19.78 -9.97 -5.55
N THR A 298 20.56 -9.95 -6.62
CA THR A 298 20.29 -9.22 -7.86
C THR A 298 19.74 -7.79 -7.66
N SER A 299 18.67 -7.44 -8.34
CA SER A 299 18.10 -6.08 -8.34
C SER A 299 17.38 -5.71 -7.04
N VAL A 300 16.99 -6.68 -6.21
CA VAL A 300 16.37 -6.37 -4.90
C VAL A 300 17.37 -5.65 -3.95
N GLN A 301 18.67 -5.67 -4.24
CA GLN A 301 19.69 -4.87 -3.55
C GLN A 301 19.47 -3.35 -3.64
N ILE A 302 18.57 -2.88 -4.51
CA ILE A 302 18.10 -1.48 -4.49
C ILE A 302 17.45 -1.07 -3.16
N LEU A 303 17.01 -2.04 -2.35
CA LEU A 303 16.40 -1.83 -1.04
C LEU A 303 17.46 -1.75 0.09
N ASP A 304 18.66 -1.29 -0.22
CA ASP A 304 19.71 -1.05 0.77
C ASP A 304 19.55 0.33 1.41
N PHE A 305 18.84 0.35 2.53
CA PHE A 305 18.56 1.55 3.33
C PHE A 305 19.31 1.46 4.68
N PRO A 306 20.54 1.96 4.77
CA PRO A 306 21.33 1.88 6.01
C PRO A 306 20.70 2.71 7.13
N ASN A 307 20.74 2.19 8.36
CA ASN A 307 20.35 2.98 9.52
C ASN A 307 21.36 4.09 9.80
N VAL A 308 20.83 5.26 10.15
CA VAL A 308 21.61 6.42 10.62
C VAL A 308 21.06 6.91 11.95
N ALA A 309 21.92 7.49 12.76
CA ALA A 309 21.54 7.96 14.09
C ALA A 309 20.42 9.02 14.06
N LYS A 310 20.40 9.85 13.02
CA LYS A 310 19.43 10.93 12.90
C LYS A 310 19.13 11.24 11.43
N LEU A 311 17.86 11.42 11.11
CA LEU A 311 17.35 11.91 9.83
C LEU A 311 16.59 13.20 10.10
N VAL A 312 17.20 14.34 9.76
CA VAL A 312 16.62 15.66 9.99
C VAL A 312 16.44 16.35 8.67
N ALA A 313 15.20 16.66 8.36
CA ALA A 313 14.87 17.44 7.18
C ALA A 313 15.44 18.86 7.28
N PRO A 314 15.82 19.50 6.16
CA PRO A 314 16.33 20.85 6.17
C PRO A 314 15.35 21.86 6.78
N GLY A 315 15.86 22.77 7.63
CA GLY A 315 15.04 23.73 8.38
C GLY A 315 14.35 24.82 7.54
N TRP A 316 14.56 24.83 6.22
CA TRP A 316 13.90 25.74 5.28
C TRP A 316 12.68 25.13 4.57
N ILE A 317 12.25 23.92 4.95
CA ILE A 317 11.02 23.33 4.44
C ILE A 317 9.81 24.14 4.91
N ASN A 318 8.88 24.35 3.97
CA ASN A 318 7.69 25.17 4.18
C ASN A 318 6.77 24.60 5.27
N LYS A 319 6.32 25.44 6.20
CA LYS A 319 5.30 25.07 7.20
C LYS A 319 4.00 24.53 6.60
N GLU A 320 3.67 24.95 5.36
CA GLU A 320 2.46 24.49 4.67
C GLU A 320 2.62 23.10 4.03
N SER A 321 3.81 22.50 4.08
CA SER A 321 4.03 21.14 3.56
C SER A 321 3.09 20.14 4.22
N ALA A 322 2.53 19.25 3.41
CA ALA A 322 1.60 18.20 3.85
C ALA A 322 2.34 16.99 4.41
N SER A 323 3.51 16.65 3.87
CA SER A 323 4.34 15.58 4.41
C SER A 323 5.82 15.77 4.09
N VAL A 324 6.65 15.22 4.96
CA VAL A 324 8.10 15.09 4.78
C VAL A 324 8.51 13.66 5.08
N LEU A 325 9.09 12.99 4.08
CA LEU A 325 9.71 11.69 4.18
C LEU A 325 11.21 11.86 4.07
N SER A 326 11.96 11.46 5.10
CA SER A 326 13.42 11.44 5.11
C SER A 326 13.91 10.00 5.17
N PHE A 327 14.90 9.64 4.34
CA PHE A 327 15.45 8.30 4.36
C PHE A 327 16.94 8.29 4.01
N SER A 328 17.62 7.27 4.52
CA SER A 328 19.00 6.98 4.16
C SER A 328 19.01 5.88 3.11
N TRP A 329 19.65 6.11 1.97
CA TRP A 329 19.71 5.16 0.86
C TRP A 329 21.12 5.09 0.29
N ASN A 330 21.66 3.89 0.20
CA ASN A 330 22.95 3.66 -0.43
C ASN A 330 22.86 3.73 -1.95
N ILE A 331 22.54 4.94 -2.47
CA ILE A 331 22.24 5.16 -3.90
C ILE A 331 23.40 4.78 -4.80
N GLN A 332 24.65 4.96 -4.34
CA GLN A 332 25.83 4.67 -5.15
C GLN A 332 25.92 3.19 -5.50
N ASP A 333 25.59 2.31 -4.56
CA ASP A 333 25.54 0.87 -4.78
C ASP A 333 24.22 0.39 -5.36
N ALA A 334 23.10 1.05 -5.00
CA ALA A 334 21.76 0.70 -5.46
C ALA A 334 21.52 1.06 -6.95
N PHE A 335 22.00 2.21 -7.42
CA PHE A 335 21.71 2.70 -8.78
C PHE A 335 22.12 1.70 -9.88
N PRO A 336 23.31 1.10 -9.88
CA PRO A 336 23.68 0.10 -10.88
C PRO A 336 22.80 -1.16 -10.87
N LYS A 337 22.09 -1.45 -9.75
CA LYS A 337 21.21 -2.62 -9.62
C LYS A 337 19.88 -2.45 -10.34
N PHE A 338 19.49 -1.21 -10.68
CA PHE A 338 18.34 -0.96 -11.55
C PHE A 338 18.49 -1.57 -12.95
N ARG A 339 19.74 -1.86 -13.37
CA ARG A 339 20.01 -2.52 -14.67
C ARG A 339 19.14 -3.76 -14.86
N GLY A 340 19.10 -4.69 -13.90
CA GLY A 340 18.33 -5.91 -14.00
C GLY A 340 16.85 -5.64 -14.24
N ILE A 341 16.28 -4.69 -13.51
CA ILE A 341 14.87 -4.31 -13.65
C ILE A 341 14.63 -3.69 -15.04
N VAL A 342 15.40 -2.67 -15.43
CA VAL A 342 15.24 -1.97 -16.71
C VAL A 342 15.38 -2.94 -17.88
N ASP A 343 16.44 -3.75 -17.87
CA ASP A 343 16.70 -4.74 -18.93
C ASP A 343 15.61 -5.81 -19.02
N ALA A 344 15.04 -6.22 -17.88
CA ALA A 344 13.97 -7.22 -17.87
C ALA A 344 12.60 -6.65 -18.32
N PHE A 345 12.33 -5.36 -18.06
CA PHE A 345 11.08 -4.73 -18.50
C PHE A 345 11.08 -4.29 -19.96
N VAL A 346 12.22 -3.85 -20.47
CA VAL A 346 12.33 -3.30 -21.82
C VAL A 346 13.02 -4.31 -22.76
N SER A 347 14.33 -4.38 -22.71
CA SER A 347 15.17 -5.37 -23.40
C SER A 347 16.57 -5.39 -22.82
N GLN A 348 17.26 -6.51 -22.96
CA GLN A 348 18.62 -6.67 -22.45
C GLN A 348 19.56 -5.62 -23.05
N GLY A 349 20.31 -4.94 -22.18
CA GLY A 349 21.26 -3.89 -22.54
C GLY A 349 20.68 -2.47 -22.54
N THR A 350 19.35 -2.32 -22.38
CA THR A 350 18.67 -1.00 -22.39
C THR A 350 19.24 -0.04 -21.35
N PHE A 351 19.52 -0.52 -20.13
CA PHE A 351 20.10 0.33 -19.09
C PHE A 351 21.44 0.93 -19.51
N ASP A 352 22.33 0.10 -20.07
CA ASP A 352 23.65 0.57 -20.54
C ASP A 352 23.52 1.50 -21.75
N GLU A 353 22.58 1.23 -22.64
CA GLU A 353 22.29 2.12 -23.79
C GLU A 353 21.77 3.47 -23.33
N MET A 354 20.88 3.54 -22.33
CA MET A 354 20.42 4.78 -21.74
C MET A 354 21.57 5.61 -21.14
N ILE A 355 22.43 4.96 -20.33
CA ILE A 355 23.60 5.64 -19.72
C ILE A 355 24.57 6.11 -20.80
N LYS A 356 24.79 5.30 -21.84
CA LYS A 356 25.64 5.64 -22.95
C LYS A 356 25.05 6.79 -23.81
N GLY A 357 23.74 6.78 -24.03
CA GLY A 357 23.04 7.84 -24.74
C GLY A 357 23.25 9.20 -24.08
N LEU A 358 23.02 9.29 -22.77
CA LEU A 358 23.24 10.53 -21.99
C LEU A 358 24.71 11.02 -22.05
N ARG A 359 25.67 10.09 -22.14
CA ARG A 359 27.09 10.41 -22.19
C ARG A 359 27.57 10.82 -23.58
N ASP A 360 27.16 10.07 -24.62
CA ASP A 360 27.73 10.12 -25.95
C ASP A 360 26.90 10.97 -26.96
N ASP A 361 25.69 11.39 -26.57
CA ASP A 361 24.85 12.25 -27.38
C ASP A 361 25.49 13.62 -27.59
N THR A 362 25.89 13.90 -28.82
CA THR A 362 26.54 15.17 -29.20
C THR A 362 25.58 16.36 -29.19
N GLN A 363 24.29 16.14 -29.26
CA GLN A 363 23.25 17.17 -29.15
C GLN A 363 22.72 17.31 -27.72
N GLY A 364 22.96 16.31 -26.86
CA GLY A 364 22.52 16.27 -25.48
C GLY A 364 23.57 16.76 -24.47
N PRO A 365 23.33 16.52 -23.18
CA PRO A 365 24.13 17.10 -22.07
C PRO A 365 25.53 16.52 -21.92
N GLN A 366 25.84 15.38 -22.56
CA GLN A 366 27.12 14.67 -22.50
C GLN A 366 27.58 14.40 -21.05
N ILE A 367 26.69 13.79 -20.24
CA ILE A 367 26.92 13.50 -18.82
C ILE A 367 27.04 12.00 -18.60
N ASP A 368 28.14 11.57 -17.99
CA ASP A 368 28.30 10.22 -17.46
C ASP A 368 27.73 10.17 -16.04
N ILE A 369 26.46 9.74 -15.88
CA ILE A 369 25.79 9.70 -14.58
C ILE A 369 26.63 8.93 -13.55
N LEU A 370 27.27 7.82 -13.94
CA LEU A 370 28.04 6.96 -13.05
C LEU A 370 29.32 7.63 -12.56
N LYS A 371 29.90 8.56 -13.32
CA LYS A 371 31.16 9.24 -12.98
C LYS A 371 30.96 10.69 -12.57
N ASP A 372 30.03 11.37 -13.19
CA ASP A 372 29.86 12.81 -13.06
C ASP A 372 28.82 13.21 -12.01
N VAL A 373 27.89 12.30 -11.63
CA VAL A 373 26.81 12.61 -10.69
C VAL A 373 26.84 11.67 -9.48
N LEU A 374 26.74 10.37 -9.70
CA LEU A 374 26.52 9.37 -8.65
C LEU A 374 27.57 9.44 -7.50
N PRO A 375 28.88 9.64 -7.74
CA PRO A 375 29.88 9.72 -6.68
C PRO A 375 29.74 10.93 -5.77
N PHE A 376 28.95 11.94 -6.16
CA PHE A 376 28.76 13.17 -5.40
C PHE A 376 27.50 13.15 -4.53
N LEU A 377 26.63 12.15 -4.71
CA LEU A 377 25.44 11.98 -3.89
C LEU A 377 25.80 11.32 -2.56
N SER A 378 25.25 11.83 -1.46
CA SER A 378 25.30 11.16 -0.16
C SER A 378 24.12 10.18 -0.03
N SER A 379 24.01 9.54 1.12
CA SER A 379 22.89 8.63 1.40
C SER A 379 21.64 9.31 1.95
N GLU A 380 21.66 10.64 2.18
CA GLU A 380 20.53 11.36 2.80
C GLU A 380 19.60 11.94 1.75
N PHE A 381 18.31 11.56 1.85
CA PHE A 381 17.25 11.97 0.94
C PHE A 381 16.04 12.49 1.71
N HIS A 382 15.38 13.50 1.14
CA HIS A 382 14.09 13.98 1.65
C HIS A 382 13.10 14.14 0.49
N VAL A 383 11.86 13.75 0.73
CA VAL A 383 10.73 13.97 -0.19
C VAL A 383 9.71 14.83 0.52
N VAL A 384 9.42 15.98 -0.05
CA VAL A 384 8.46 16.95 0.47
C VAL A 384 7.24 16.96 -0.44
N THR A 385 6.05 16.91 0.15
CA THR A 385 4.78 17.04 -0.59
C THR A 385 4.03 18.26 -0.12
N GLU A 386 3.54 19.05 -1.06
CA GLU A 386 2.66 20.20 -0.84
C GLU A 386 1.37 20.04 -1.62
N ILE A 387 0.28 20.58 -1.10
CA ILE A 387 -1.03 20.63 -1.76
C ILE A 387 -1.38 22.10 -1.97
N VAL A 388 -1.43 22.52 -3.23
CA VAL A 388 -1.76 23.89 -3.59
C VAL A 388 -3.25 24.06 -3.89
N LYS A 389 -3.75 25.25 -3.67
CA LYS A 389 -5.16 25.62 -3.90
C LYS A 389 -5.30 26.58 -5.09
N PRO A 390 -6.41 26.54 -5.83
CA PRO A 390 -7.60 25.68 -5.63
C PRO A 390 -7.32 24.21 -5.96
N ILE A 391 -8.06 23.29 -5.31
CA ILE A 391 -7.84 21.85 -5.50
C ILE A 391 -8.21 21.43 -6.93
N SER A 392 -7.28 20.79 -7.59
CA SER A 392 -7.36 20.21 -8.93
C SER A 392 -6.52 18.92 -9.00
N PRO A 393 -6.59 18.12 -10.06
CA PRO A 393 -5.69 16.99 -10.27
C PRO A 393 -4.19 17.34 -10.18
N ASP A 394 -3.82 18.58 -10.47
CA ASP A 394 -2.44 19.07 -10.47
C ASP A 394 -2.03 19.78 -9.17
N SER A 395 -2.89 19.73 -8.14
CA SER A 395 -2.63 20.41 -6.86
C SER A 395 -1.48 19.81 -6.05
N LYS A 396 -1.10 18.56 -6.34
CA LYS A 396 0.00 17.91 -5.64
C LYS A 396 1.34 18.34 -6.24
N ARG A 397 2.14 19.03 -5.45
CA ARG A 397 3.53 19.36 -5.75
C ARG A 397 4.47 18.48 -4.93
N SER A 398 5.57 18.07 -5.53
CA SER A 398 6.56 17.22 -4.87
C SER A 398 7.97 17.74 -5.11
N MET A 399 8.80 17.66 -4.07
CA MET A 399 10.20 18.04 -4.14
C MET A 399 11.05 16.91 -3.56
N VAL A 400 12.10 16.53 -4.28
CA VAL A 400 13.12 15.58 -3.82
C VAL A 400 14.40 16.35 -3.56
N ILE A 401 14.95 16.18 -2.38
CA ILE A 401 16.14 16.84 -1.89
C ILE A 401 17.19 15.77 -1.63
N LEU A 402 18.33 15.87 -2.29
CA LEU A 402 19.43 14.94 -2.16
C LEU A 402 20.63 15.68 -1.55
N LYS A 403 21.14 15.18 -0.46
CA LYS A 403 22.36 15.74 0.12
C LYS A 403 23.58 15.37 -0.70
N LEU A 404 24.46 16.33 -0.89
CA LEU A 404 25.70 16.18 -1.63
C LEU A 404 26.88 16.00 -0.65
N ASN A 405 27.91 15.30 -1.10
CA ASN A 405 29.14 15.20 -0.35
C ASN A 405 30.12 16.36 -0.69
N ASP A 406 31.21 16.49 0.06
CA ASP A 406 32.19 17.57 -0.08
C ASP A 406 32.86 17.64 -1.47
N ALA A 407 32.84 16.56 -2.23
CA ALA A 407 33.41 16.51 -3.59
C ALA A 407 32.49 17.12 -4.66
N ALA A 408 31.27 17.50 -4.29
CA ALA A 408 30.21 17.97 -5.21
C ALA A 408 30.46 19.35 -5.86
N ARG A 409 31.59 20.02 -5.60
CA ARG A 409 31.92 21.36 -6.13
C ARG A 409 31.86 21.47 -7.67
N LYS A 410 31.92 20.36 -8.38
CA LYS A 410 31.82 20.30 -9.86
C LYS A 410 30.38 20.23 -10.37
N LEU A 411 29.42 19.79 -9.54
CA LEU A 411 28.04 19.56 -9.93
C LEU A 411 27.32 20.79 -10.50
N PRO A 412 27.50 22.03 -9.98
CA PRO A 412 26.86 23.20 -10.59
C PRO A 412 27.22 23.38 -12.08
N LYS A 413 28.48 23.12 -12.47
CA LYS A 413 28.90 23.19 -13.89
C LYS A 413 28.31 22.06 -14.73
N ILE A 414 28.14 20.88 -14.14
CA ILE A 414 27.50 19.74 -14.80
C ILE A 414 26.01 20.02 -14.99
N LEU A 415 25.34 20.57 -13.98
CA LEU A 415 23.96 20.98 -14.06
C LEU A 415 23.74 22.08 -15.10
N ASP A 416 24.62 23.07 -15.19
CA ASP A 416 24.58 24.09 -16.25
C ASP A 416 24.75 23.50 -17.63
N ARG A 417 25.61 22.50 -17.80
CA ARG A 417 25.78 21.80 -19.07
C ARG A 417 24.52 21.00 -19.42
N TYR A 418 23.93 20.31 -18.44
CA TYR A 418 22.68 19.58 -18.60
C TYR A 418 21.56 20.53 -19.06
N GLY A 419 21.30 21.60 -18.29
CA GLY A 419 20.24 22.54 -18.63
C GLY A 419 20.43 23.22 -19.98
N LYS A 420 21.67 23.50 -20.41
CA LYS A 420 21.94 24.08 -21.74
C LYS A 420 21.78 23.08 -22.88
N GLY A 421 21.97 21.79 -22.59
CA GLY A 421 21.83 20.72 -23.57
C GLY A 421 20.38 20.31 -23.84
N GLU A 422 19.45 20.66 -22.93
CA GLU A 422 18.05 20.31 -23.07
C GLU A 422 17.24 21.41 -23.77
N PRO A 423 16.59 21.16 -24.91
CA PRO A 423 15.92 22.19 -25.72
C PRO A 423 14.72 22.84 -25.00
N ASP A 424 14.05 22.13 -24.09
CA ASP A 424 12.89 22.62 -23.35
C ASP A 424 13.22 23.23 -22.01
N SER A 425 14.51 23.45 -21.75
CA SER A 425 15.00 24.07 -20.52
C SER A 425 15.02 25.59 -20.58
N LYS A 426 14.75 26.24 -19.44
CA LYS A 426 14.88 27.68 -19.24
C LYS A 426 15.70 27.96 -17.99
N PRO A 427 16.80 28.73 -18.10
CA PRO A 427 17.53 29.19 -16.93
C PRO A 427 16.77 30.32 -16.22
N ILE A 428 16.68 30.24 -14.91
CA ILE A 428 16.10 31.27 -14.04
C ILE A 428 17.15 31.60 -12.99
N ASP A 429 17.55 32.89 -12.93
CA ASP A 429 18.41 33.36 -11.85
C ASP A 429 17.56 33.94 -10.74
N PHE A 430 17.53 33.27 -9.60
CA PHE A 430 16.72 33.65 -8.46
C PHE A 430 17.56 33.64 -7.19
N GLU A 431 17.57 34.79 -6.44
CA GLU A 431 18.27 34.93 -5.19
C GLU A 431 19.78 34.55 -5.25
N GLY A 432 20.40 34.76 -6.44
CA GLY A 432 21.81 34.43 -6.68
C GLY A 432 22.08 32.95 -6.97
N ASN A 433 21.03 32.14 -7.11
CA ASN A 433 21.12 30.74 -7.50
C ASN A 433 20.56 30.53 -8.89
N ARG A 434 21.14 29.61 -9.64
CA ARG A 434 20.64 29.16 -10.94
C ARG A 434 19.66 28.02 -10.77
N ILE A 435 18.42 28.21 -11.28
CA ILE A 435 17.39 27.19 -11.41
C ILE A 435 17.28 26.83 -12.90
N TRP A 436 17.20 25.56 -13.22
CA TRP A 436 16.83 25.07 -14.52
C TRP A 436 15.39 24.58 -14.46
N SER A 437 14.49 25.22 -15.20
CA SER A 437 13.08 24.85 -15.33
C SER A 437 12.86 24.19 -16.67
N PHE A 438 12.11 23.11 -16.67
CA PHE A 438 11.76 22.30 -17.84
C PHE A 438 10.26 22.28 -18.01
N GLU A 439 9.76 22.45 -19.24
CA GLU A 439 8.35 22.45 -19.55
C GLU A 439 8.16 21.70 -20.86
N ASN A 440 7.56 20.50 -20.80
CA ASN A 440 7.23 19.75 -21.99
C ASN A 440 6.17 20.52 -22.77
N LYS A 441 6.53 21.06 -23.92
CA LYS A 441 5.55 21.62 -24.85
C LYS A 441 4.82 20.47 -25.54
N GLU A 442 3.50 20.52 -25.56
CA GLU A 442 2.70 19.64 -26.40
C GLU A 442 3.31 19.57 -27.82
N ASN A 443 3.68 18.37 -28.29
CA ASN A 443 4.26 18.04 -29.60
C ASN A 443 5.79 17.89 -29.72
N THR A 444 6.54 17.69 -28.69
CA THR A 444 7.82 17.00 -28.89
C THR A 444 7.70 15.61 -28.29
N GLU A 445 7.45 14.62 -29.15
CA GLU A 445 7.71 13.23 -28.83
C GLU A 445 9.16 13.16 -28.34
N ILE A 446 9.38 13.14 -27.03
CA ILE A 446 10.59 12.54 -26.51
C ILE A 446 10.37 11.05 -26.75
N GLU A 447 10.59 10.65 -28.02
CA GLU A 447 10.86 9.26 -28.32
C GLU A 447 12.12 8.92 -27.53
N LEU A 448 11.95 8.43 -26.31
CA LEU A 448 12.90 7.47 -25.81
C LEU A 448 12.78 6.30 -26.80
N ASP A 449 13.55 6.37 -27.89
CA ASP A 449 13.62 5.31 -28.88
C ASP A 449 14.28 4.10 -28.23
N PHE A 450 13.47 3.27 -27.61
CA PHE A 450 13.87 2.00 -27.01
C PHE A 450 14.16 0.93 -28.08
N GLY A 451 14.53 1.33 -29.32
CA GLY A 451 15.11 0.43 -30.33
C GLY A 451 14.19 -0.67 -30.88
N GLY A 452 12.89 -0.65 -30.60
CA GLY A 452 11.91 -1.60 -31.11
C GLY A 452 11.46 -1.22 -32.52
N LYS A 453 11.58 -2.13 -33.49
CA LYS A 453 11.06 -1.95 -34.87
C LYS A 453 9.60 -1.56 -34.82
N LYS A 454 9.28 -0.34 -35.29
CA LYS A 454 7.92 0.17 -35.46
C LYS A 454 7.19 -0.64 -36.54
N ASP A 455 6.23 -1.46 -36.17
CA ASP A 455 5.12 -1.79 -37.04
C ASP A 455 4.09 -0.66 -36.99
N ALA A 456 4.08 0.17 -38.00
CA ALA A 456 3.32 1.40 -38.14
C ALA A 456 1.81 1.18 -38.33
N LYS A 457 1.12 0.49 -37.41
CA LYS A 457 -0.36 0.40 -37.41
C LYS A 457 -0.90 -0.08 -36.08
N ASN A 458 -0.71 0.65 -35.01
CA ASN A 458 -1.65 0.68 -33.85
C ASN A 458 -1.13 1.72 -32.84
N LYS A 459 -1.57 2.96 -32.97
CA LYS A 459 -1.45 3.95 -31.91
C LYS A 459 -2.40 3.53 -30.79
N SER A 460 -1.89 2.90 -29.76
CA SER A 460 -2.56 2.83 -28.45
C SER A 460 -2.16 4.08 -27.69
N SER A 461 -3.13 4.91 -27.38
CA SER A 461 -3.03 6.26 -26.81
C SER A 461 -2.56 6.33 -25.34
N ASP A 462 -1.98 5.30 -24.77
CA ASP A 462 -1.70 5.18 -23.33
C ASP A 462 -0.21 4.99 -22.99
N GLU A 463 0.72 5.00 -23.96
CA GLU A 463 2.12 4.66 -23.70
C GLU A 463 3.07 5.88 -23.61
N ASP A 464 2.65 7.08 -23.97
CA ASP A 464 3.55 8.22 -24.19
C ASP A 464 3.23 9.49 -23.36
N GLU A 465 2.40 9.41 -22.29
CA GLU A 465 2.24 10.57 -21.41
C GLU A 465 3.48 10.75 -20.52
N PRO A 466 4.11 11.94 -20.54
CA PRO A 466 5.25 12.23 -19.67
C PRO A 466 4.87 12.09 -18.20
N LEU A 467 5.80 11.61 -17.37
CA LEU A 467 5.60 11.48 -15.91
C LEU A 467 5.36 12.84 -15.23
N LEU A 468 5.88 13.92 -15.80
CA LEU A 468 5.72 15.30 -15.32
C LEU A 468 5.67 16.25 -16.51
N ASP A 469 4.66 17.11 -16.56
CA ASP A 469 4.55 18.15 -17.59
C ASP A 469 5.54 19.29 -17.36
N LYS A 470 5.87 19.55 -16.08
CA LYS A 470 6.81 20.59 -15.64
C LYS A 470 7.68 20.05 -14.50
N TRP A 471 8.94 20.48 -14.50
CA TRP A 471 9.84 20.19 -13.38
C TRP A 471 11.00 21.20 -13.37
N ALA A 472 11.67 21.30 -12.23
CA ALA A 472 12.80 22.19 -12.06
C ALA A 472 13.88 21.56 -11.19
N ILE A 473 15.13 21.97 -11.42
CA ILE A 473 16.29 21.52 -10.64
C ILE A 473 17.19 22.67 -10.27
N THR A 474 17.85 22.55 -9.12
CA THR A 474 18.89 23.47 -8.69
C THR A 474 19.87 22.78 -7.74
N ILE A 475 21.01 23.43 -7.50
CA ILE A 475 21.92 23.10 -6.41
C ILE A 475 21.96 24.29 -5.47
N PHE A 476 21.65 24.03 -4.21
CA PHE A 476 21.67 25.04 -3.15
C PHE A 476 22.42 24.52 -1.92
N GLY A 477 23.49 25.18 -1.55
CA GLY A 477 24.40 24.71 -0.48
C GLY A 477 24.89 23.27 -0.79
N ASP A 478 24.69 22.37 0.14
CA ASP A 478 25.05 20.96 0.01
C ASP A 478 23.89 20.08 -0.46
N TYR A 479 22.90 20.66 -1.17
CA TYR A 479 21.73 19.93 -1.64
C TYR A 479 21.52 20.08 -3.14
N PHE A 480 21.24 18.95 -3.80
CA PHE A 480 20.59 18.92 -5.09
C PHE A 480 19.08 18.85 -4.87
N ILE A 481 18.34 19.72 -5.52
CA ILE A 481 16.88 19.84 -5.37
C ILE A 481 16.23 19.60 -6.74
N PHE A 482 15.32 18.65 -6.78
CA PHE A 482 14.41 18.40 -7.90
C PHE A 482 12.98 18.69 -7.42
N ALA A 483 12.21 19.47 -8.16
CA ALA A 483 10.82 19.76 -7.84
C ALA A 483 9.91 19.64 -9.06
N SER A 484 8.68 19.24 -8.84
CA SER A 484 7.62 19.20 -9.88
C SER A 484 7.13 20.61 -10.28
N ASP A 485 7.58 21.64 -9.58
CA ASP A 485 7.21 23.03 -9.83
C ASP A 485 8.35 23.96 -9.42
N VAL A 486 8.66 24.95 -10.29
CA VAL A 486 9.75 25.91 -10.04
C VAL A 486 9.49 26.81 -8.83
N GLU A 487 8.21 27.10 -8.52
CA GLU A 487 7.86 27.95 -7.38
C GLU A 487 8.25 27.30 -6.05
N MET A 488 8.24 25.96 -5.95
CA MET A 488 8.72 25.26 -4.76
C MET A 488 10.21 25.55 -4.51
N ILE A 489 11.03 25.55 -5.57
CA ILE A 489 12.46 25.88 -5.45
C ILE A 489 12.65 27.34 -5.07
N MET A 490 11.91 28.26 -5.70
CA MET A 490 11.99 29.70 -5.38
C MET A 490 11.62 29.96 -3.92
N ASP A 491 10.58 29.30 -3.40
CA ASP A 491 10.16 29.40 -2.01
C ASP A 491 11.27 28.91 -1.06
N VAL A 492 11.87 27.76 -1.36
CA VAL A 492 13.02 27.22 -0.61
C VAL A 492 14.18 28.21 -0.58
N LEU A 493 14.59 28.77 -1.72
CA LEU A 493 15.72 29.70 -1.81
C LEU A 493 15.45 30.99 -1.04
N SER A 494 14.22 31.52 -1.08
CA SER A 494 13.80 32.68 -0.32
C SER A 494 13.85 32.43 1.20
N ARG A 495 13.38 31.25 1.63
CA ARG A 495 13.36 30.84 3.05
C ARG A 495 14.79 30.63 3.58
N ALA A 496 15.63 29.96 2.83
CA ALA A 496 16.96 29.59 3.26
C ALA A 496 17.87 30.81 3.49
N LYS A 497 17.58 31.97 2.90
CA LYS A 497 18.26 33.22 3.16
C LYS A 497 17.84 33.91 4.46
N ASN A 498 16.72 33.52 5.03
CA ASN A 498 16.17 34.13 6.23
C ASN A 498 16.10 33.12 7.39
N PRO A 499 17.23 32.80 8.06
CA PRO A 499 17.34 31.75 9.06
C PRO A 499 16.51 31.99 10.34
N GLU A 500 16.00 33.22 10.56
CA GLU A 500 15.09 33.53 11.67
C GLU A 500 13.64 33.16 11.38
N GLN A 501 13.39 32.43 10.30
CA GLN A 501 12.03 32.13 9.85
C GLN A 501 11.21 31.35 10.89
N LYS A 502 10.11 32.01 11.28
CA LYS A 502 9.05 31.39 12.12
C LYS A 502 8.22 30.36 11.36
N ASP A 503 8.40 30.26 10.05
CA ASP A 503 7.53 29.53 9.09
C ASP A 503 8.15 28.20 8.62
N ALA A 504 9.01 27.56 9.41
CA ALA A 504 9.61 26.27 9.12
C ALA A 504 8.67 25.13 9.53
N PHE A 505 8.61 24.07 8.71
CA PHE A 505 7.81 22.87 8.96
C PHE A 505 8.03 22.27 10.35
N GLU A 506 9.28 22.14 10.76
CA GLU A 506 9.67 21.57 12.05
C GLU A 506 9.20 22.38 13.28
N LYS A 507 8.83 23.64 13.09
CA LYS A 507 8.37 24.54 14.18
C LYS A 507 6.86 24.49 14.40
N GLU A 508 6.12 23.85 13.50
CA GLU A 508 4.69 23.66 13.68
C GLU A 508 4.42 22.69 14.85
N ALA A 509 3.46 23.04 15.70
CA ALA A 509 3.22 22.34 16.96
C ALA A 509 2.82 20.86 16.75
N ASP A 510 2.03 20.57 15.72
CA ASP A 510 1.62 19.22 15.33
C ASP A 510 2.81 18.42 14.81
N VAL A 511 3.69 19.03 14.01
CA VAL A 511 4.92 18.41 13.50
C VAL A 511 5.89 18.10 14.65
N ALA A 512 6.09 19.06 15.57
CA ALA A 512 6.95 18.87 16.74
C ALA A 512 6.44 17.72 17.65
N LYS A 513 5.11 17.59 17.84
CA LYS A 513 4.50 16.50 18.59
C LYS A 513 4.79 15.14 17.93
N VAL A 514 4.62 15.04 16.60
CA VAL A 514 4.96 13.82 15.85
C VAL A 514 6.44 13.51 15.92
N ALA A 515 7.31 14.51 15.73
CA ALA A 515 8.76 14.34 15.77
C ALA A 515 9.23 13.81 17.14
N ALA A 516 8.71 14.34 18.24
CA ALA A 516 9.01 13.84 19.59
C ALA A 516 8.57 12.38 19.78
N MET A 517 7.40 12.02 19.24
CA MET A 517 6.90 10.65 19.30
C MET A 517 7.75 9.69 18.46
N LEU A 518 8.21 10.12 17.28
CA LEU A 518 9.10 9.33 16.44
C LEU A 518 10.44 9.03 17.11
N GLU A 519 11.00 9.99 17.90
CA GLU A 519 12.20 9.74 18.69
C GLU A 519 11.96 8.68 19.77
N ASN A 520 10.79 8.70 20.43
CA ASN A 520 10.43 7.68 21.42
C ASN A 520 10.27 6.29 20.79
N VAL A 521 9.58 6.23 19.64
CA VAL A 521 9.31 4.96 18.93
C VAL A 521 10.60 4.38 18.31
N ALA A 522 11.47 5.23 17.74
CA ALA A 522 12.72 4.78 17.12
C ALA A 522 13.75 4.27 18.14
N GLY A 523 13.73 4.78 19.37
CA GLY A 523 14.77 4.48 20.36
C GLY A 523 16.16 4.97 19.94
N ASN A 524 17.20 4.27 20.43
CA ASN A 524 18.61 4.67 20.22
C ASN A 524 19.30 3.94 19.05
N ASP A 525 18.65 2.98 18.40
CA ASP A 525 19.30 2.06 17.45
C ASP A 525 19.44 2.64 16.02
N GLY A 526 19.06 3.89 15.84
CA GLY A 526 19.04 4.53 14.52
C GLY A 526 17.84 4.09 13.66
N ARG A 527 17.74 4.68 12.48
CA ARG A 527 16.62 4.43 11.54
C ARG A 527 17.05 4.69 10.11
N SER A 528 16.45 3.96 9.19
CA SER A 528 16.68 4.16 7.75
C SER A 528 15.65 5.12 7.14
N THR A 529 14.48 5.27 7.78
CA THR A 529 13.39 6.12 7.28
C THR A 529 12.69 6.84 8.43
N ASN A 530 12.28 8.08 8.17
CA ASN A 530 11.51 8.92 9.07
C ASN A 530 10.45 9.68 8.27
N GLN A 531 9.17 9.54 8.62
CA GLN A 531 8.06 10.19 7.92
C GLN A 531 7.20 10.98 8.90
N ILE A 532 6.84 12.20 8.52
CA ILE A 532 5.87 13.04 9.20
C ILE A 532 4.81 13.45 8.19
N THR A 533 3.55 13.25 8.51
CA THR A 533 2.41 13.62 7.66
C THR A 533 1.38 14.41 8.44
N ARG A 534 1.02 15.55 7.91
CA ARG A 534 -0.10 16.39 8.36
C ARG A 534 -1.34 15.92 7.61
N SER A 535 -2.07 14.98 8.19
CA SER A 535 -3.15 14.24 7.50
C SER A 535 -4.29 15.18 7.08
N ASP A 536 -4.54 16.25 7.84
CA ASP A 536 -5.51 17.31 7.51
C ASP A 536 -5.18 18.07 6.21
N ARG A 537 -3.94 17.99 5.73
CA ARG A 537 -3.48 18.57 4.46
C ARG A 537 -3.29 17.50 3.39
N ALA A 538 -2.67 16.39 3.76
CA ALA A 538 -2.35 15.32 2.82
C ALA A 538 -3.59 14.69 2.18
N PHE A 539 -4.69 14.55 2.94
CA PHE A 539 -5.94 13.94 2.46
C PHE A 539 -6.87 14.93 1.76
N GLU A 540 -6.70 16.25 1.92
CA GLU A 540 -7.61 17.27 1.38
C GLU A 540 -7.81 17.13 -0.13
N MET A 541 -6.72 16.97 -0.89
CA MET A 541 -6.80 16.85 -2.34
C MET A 541 -7.60 15.61 -2.77
N GLN A 542 -7.23 14.45 -2.26
CA GLN A 542 -7.89 13.20 -2.65
C GLN A 542 -9.39 13.20 -2.27
N TYR A 543 -9.70 13.72 -1.11
CA TYR A 543 -11.07 13.85 -0.65
C TYR A 543 -11.89 14.77 -1.54
N GLU A 544 -11.38 15.98 -1.84
CA GLU A 544 -12.10 16.96 -2.67
C GLU A 544 -12.26 16.49 -4.11
N LEU A 545 -11.26 15.82 -4.69
CA LEU A 545 -11.39 15.22 -6.01
C LEU A 545 -12.41 14.07 -6.01
N PHE A 546 -12.41 13.24 -4.95
CA PHE A 546 -13.43 12.21 -4.78
C PHE A 546 -14.83 12.82 -4.66
N ARG A 547 -14.99 13.90 -3.87
CA ARG A 547 -16.23 14.63 -3.69
C ARG A 547 -16.76 15.24 -5.00
N GLN A 548 -15.88 15.63 -5.90
CA GLN A 548 -16.21 16.19 -7.21
C GLN A 548 -16.38 15.12 -8.30
N ASP A 549 -16.32 13.83 -7.96
CA ASP A 549 -16.35 12.70 -8.90
C ASP A 549 -15.26 12.72 -9.98
N ILE A 550 -14.15 13.41 -9.72
CA ILE A 550 -12.99 13.55 -10.60
C ILE A 550 -11.71 12.98 -9.96
N LEU A 551 -11.85 11.89 -9.16
CA LEU A 551 -10.66 11.19 -8.68
C LEU A 551 -9.77 10.91 -9.88
N PRO A 552 -8.56 11.50 -9.94
CA PRO A 552 -7.68 11.25 -11.05
C PRO A 552 -7.36 9.76 -11.06
N GLU A 553 -7.20 9.23 -12.25
CA GLU A 553 -6.38 8.05 -12.43
C GLU A 553 -5.10 8.28 -11.66
N SER A 554 -4.82 7.40 -10.70
CA SER A 554 -3.69 7.60 -9.81
C SER A 554 -2.40 7.57 -10.64
N ARG A 555 -1.84 8.72 -10.92
CA ARG A 555 -0.55 8.88 -11.61
C ARG A 555 0.66 8.54 -10.72
N SER A 556 0.46 7.93 -9.56
CA SER A 556 1.58 7.45 -8.77
C SER A 556 2.21 6.22 -9.43
N MET A 557 3.54 6.20 -9.51
CA MET A 557 4.30 5.07 -10.07
C MET A 557 3.88 3.73 -9.42
N LEU A 558 3.64 3.71 -8.12
CA LEU A 558 3.15 2.54 -7.39
C LEU A 558 1.74 2.14 -7.83
N ALA A 559 0.85 3.10 -8.04
CA ALA A 559 -0.50 2.82 -8.53
C ALA A 559 -0.48 2.33 -9.97
N THR A 560 0.37 2.88 -10.82
CA THR A 560 0.57 2.40 -12.19
C THR A 560 1.09 0.96 -12.21
N ILE A 561 2.01 0.62 -11.31
CA ILE A 561 2.50 -0.75 -11.14
C ILE A 561 1.37 -1.66 -10.63
N LEU A 562 0.63 -1.22 -9.61
CA LEU A 562 -0.50 -1.97 -9.06
C LEU A 562 -1.62 -2.13 -10.08
N ASP A 563 -1.95 -1.12 -10.87
CA ASP A 563 -2.92 -1.21 -11.96
C ASP A 563 -2.46 -2.18 -13.05
N LYS A 564 -1.18 -2.18 -13.41
CA LYS A 564 -0.62 -3.16 -14.35
C LYS A 564 -0.67 -4.60 -13.81
N ILE A 565 -0.55 -4.79 -12.50
CA ILE A 565 -0.66 -6.09 -11.84
C ILE A 565 -2.12 -6.52 -11.69
N LEU A 566 -3.01 -5.58 -11.36
CA LEU A 566 -4.40 -5.85 -10.96
C LEU A 566 -5.45 -5.54 -12.04
N LYS A 567 -5.05 -5.10 -13.26
CA LYS A 567 -5.99 -4.65 -14.31
C LYS A 567 -7.11 -5.66 -14.53
N PRO A 568 -8.37 -5.25 -14.31
CA PRO A 568 -9.53 -6.06 -14.69
C PRO A 568 -9.61 -6.19 -16.22
N LYS A 569 -10.29 -7.24 -16.72
CA LYS A 569 -10.41 -7.59 -18.13
C LYS A 569 -10.98 -6.48 -19.04
N ASN A 570 -11.49 -5.38 -18.48
CA ASN A 570 -12.09 -4.24 -19.20
C ASN A 570 -11.53 -2.91 -18.67
N PRO A 571 -10.46 -2.36 -19.26
CA PRO A 571 -9.82 -1.12 -18.78
C PRO A 571 -10.77 0.08 -18.74
N ARG A 572 -11.74 0.16 -19.66
CA ARG A 572 -12.71 1.28 -19.71
C ARG A 572 -13.71 1.31 -18.56
N GLN A 573 -13.98 0.18 -17.88
CA GLN A 573 -14.86 0.15 -16.71
C GLN A 573 -14.15 0.48 -15.39
N ALA A 574 -12.83 0.30 -15.32
CA ALA A 574 -12.01 0.61 -14.15
C ALA A 574 -11.84 2.13 -13.93
N GLN A 575 -12.10 2.95 -14.95
CA GLN A 575 -11.91 4.41 -14.94
C GLN A 575 -13.12 5.20 -14.43
N ILE A 576 -14.25 4.56 -14.20
CA ILE A 576 -15.45 5.27 -13.72
C ILE A 576 -15.51 5.15 -12.19
N GLN A 577 -15.46 6.30 -11.50
CA GLN A 577 -15.76 6.37 -10.08
C GLN A 577 -17.22 5.95 -9.85
N ARG A 578 -17.42 4.72 -9.32
CA ARG A 578 -18.76 4.17 -9.08
C ARG A 578 -19.37 4.69 -7.79
N VAL A 579 -18.57 4.72 -6.71
CA VAL A 579 -19.00 5.35 -5.46
C VAL A 579 -18.92 6.86 -5.65
N LYS A 580 -20.06 7.52 -5.61
CA LYS A 580 -20.16 8.96 -5.86
C LYS A 580 -19.89 9.79 -4.62
N GLY A 581 -19.12 10.87 -4.77
CA GLY A 581 -18.73 11.76 -3.69
C GLY A 581 -19.60 13.00 -3.53
N ASP A 582 -20.59 13.22 -4.40
CA ASP A 582 -21.41 14.43 -4.48
C ASP A 582 -22.19 14.78 -3.19
N LYS A 583 -22.43 13.77 -2.32
CA LYS A 583 -23.09 13.93 -1.02
C LYS A 583 -22.14 14.12 0.16
N LEU A 584 -20.84 14.15 -0.10
CA LEU A 584 -19.85 14.43 0.94
C LEU A 584 -19.83 15.93 1.27
N PRO A 585 -19.64 16.31 2.54
CA PRO A 585 -19.43 17.70 2.92
C PRO A 585 -18.08 18.21 2.39
N PRO A 586 -17.87 19.53 2.27
CA PRO A 586 -16.54 20.07 1.99
C PRO A 586 -15.51 19.60 3.03
N PHE A 587 -14.28 19.33 2.60
CA PHE A 587 -13.22 18.84 3.50
C PHE A 587 -13.03 19.71 4.74
N ALA A 588 -13.13 21.01 4.59
CA ALA A 588 -13.03 21.96 5.71
C ALA A 588 -14.00 21.66 6.88
N ALA A 589 -15.14 21.03 6.60
CA ALA A 589 -16.13 20.67 7.63
C ALA A 589 -15.74 19.41 8.44
N ILE A 590 -14.81 18.61 7.92
CA ILE A 590 -14.37 17.34 8.54
C ILE A 590 -12.86 17.30 8.80
N ARG A 591 -12.13 18.34 8.45
CA ARG A 591 -10.67 18.45 8.59
C ARG A 591 -10.17 18.04 9.97
N ASP A 592 -10.89 18.42 11.01
CA ASP A 592 -10.50 18.20 12.41
C ASP A 592 -10.43 16.72 12.82
N TYR A 593 -10.98 15.82 12.03
CA TYR A 593 -10.87 14.37 12.26
C TYR A 593 -9.54 13.79 11.73
N PHE A 594 -8.78 14.54 10.95
CA PHE A 594 -7.53 14.09 10.34
C PHE A 594 -6.35 14.57 11.19
N THR A 595 -5.99 13.80 12.19
CA THR A 595 -4.86 14.07 13.07
C THR A 595 -3.53 13.69 12.41
N PRO A 596 -2.41 14.31 12.82
CA PRO A 596 -1.11 14.05 12.22
C PRO A 596 -0.60 12.64 12.50
N SER A 597 0.26 12.15 11.63
CA SER A 597 0.81 10.79 11.69
C SER A 597 2.33 10.78 11.49
N GLY A 598 2.95 9.71 11.97
CA GLY A 598 4.38 9.48 11.83
C GLY A 598 4.70 8.02 11.55
N GLY A 599 5.90 7.78 11.01
CA GLY A 599 6.40 6.43 10.78
C GLY A 599 7.91 6.37 10.71
N VAL A 600 8.48 5.26 11.17
CA VAL A 600 9.91 4.93 11.08
C VAL A 600 10.09 3.55 10.48
N VAL A 601 11.19 3.38 9.74
CA VAL A 601 11.67 2.07 9.31
C VAL A 601 13.10 1.90 9.80
N ARG A 602 13.39 0.70 10.28
CA ARG A 602 14.73 0.28 10.68
C ARG A 602 15.13 -0.95 9.90
N THR A 603 16.31 -0.90 9.33
CA THR A 603 16.92 -2.05 8.67
C THR A 603 17.53 -2.98 9.70
N GLU A 604 17.16 -4.25 9.66
CA GLU A 604 17.61 -5.31 10.55
C GLU A 604 18.44 -6.35 9.78
N GLU A 605 19.05 -7.32 10.49
CA GLU A 605 19.86 -8.35 9.85
C GLU A 605 19.09 -9.22 8.85
N ASP A 606 17.81 -9.48 9.13
CA ASP A 606 16.94 -10.39 8.37
C ASP A 606 15.68 -9.69 7.83
N GLY A 607 15.71 -8.36 7.71
CA GLY A 607 14.55 -7.63 7.18
C GLY A 607 14.48 -6.16 7.56
N TRP A 608 13.26 -5.70 7.77
CA TRP A 608 12.95 -4.33 8.19
C TRP A 608 11.84 -4.32 9.25
N SER A 609 12.09 -3.61 10.35
CA SER A 609 11.08 -3.25 11.32
C SER A 609 10.40 -1.95 10.88
N ILE A 610 9.08 -1.92 10.91
CA ILE A 610 8.24 -0.81 10.47
C ILE A 610 7.31 -0.44 11.63
N GLN A 611 7.35 0.82 12.05
CA GLN A 611 6.44 1.34 13.06
C GLN A 611 5.80 2.61 12.54
N SER A 612 4.50 2.75 12.67
CA SER A 612 3.77 3.96 12.27
C SER A 612 2.59 4.21 13.19
N PHE A 613 2.17 5.45 13.27
CA PHE A 613 1.07 5.84 14.14
C PHE A 613 0.27 7.02 13.57
N ILE A 614 -0.98 7.10 14.00
CA ILE A 614 -1.84 8.28 13.89
C ILE A 614 -2.09 8.75 15.32
N LEU A 615 -1.82 10.02 15.60
CA LEU A 615 -2.03 10.56 16.94
C LEU A 615 -3.52 10.68 17.24
N GLY A 616 -3.89 10.39 18.49
CA GLY A 616 -5.17 10.79 19.06
C GLY A 616 -5.26 12.31 19.29
N LYS A 617 -6.46 12.82 19.50
CA LYS A 617 -6.68 14.23 19.91
C LYS A 617 -6.32 14.47 21.34
#